data_aa34c5d59dcb318890be9f5af67edc2d
#
_entry.id   aa34c5d59dcb318890be9f5af67edc2d
#
_cell.length_a   1.000
_cell.length_b   1.000
_cell.length_c   1.000
_cell.angle_alpha   90.00
_cell.angle_beta   90.00
_cell.angle_gamma   90.00
#
_symmetry.space_group_name_H-M   'P 1'
#
loop_
_entity.id
_entity.type
_entity.pdbx_description
1 polymer ?
#
loop_
_entity_poly.entity_id
_entity_poly.type
_entity_poly.pdbx_seq_one_letter_code
_entity_poly.pdbx_strand_id
1 'polypeptide(L)'
;MSAYKDTLNLPKTAFPMKAGLTGMEPRMLERWEQEDLYGQIQKARAECPEYILHDGPPFANGDVHMGTALNKILKDMVVKSKSMLGFRAPYLPGWDCHGLPIEFKVVRESSGLSPVEVRRRSEEYARKFIEIQKRQFRRLGVLGEWDHPYLTLDPSYE
;
A
#
# COMPACT_ATOMS: atom_id res chain seq x y z
N MET A 1 49.27 -1.00 22.22
CA MET A 1 47.88 -0.50 22.22
C MET A 1 47.91 1.00 21.99
N SER A 2 47.14 1.53 21.09
CA SER A 2 47.24 2.94 20.68
C SER A 2 46.84 3.86 21.84
N ALA A 3 47.78 4.69 22.30
CA ALA A 3 47.57 5.70 23.35
C ALA A 3 46.53 6.78 22.93
N TYR A 4 46.11 6.79 21.68
CA TYR A 4 45.18 7.80 21.12
C TYR A 4 43.73 7.34 21.13
N LYS A 5 43.41 6.11 21.58
CA LYS A 5 42.03 5.60 21.54
C LYS A 5 41.09 6.42 22.41
N ASP A 6 41.59 6.94 23.52
CA ASP A 6 40.79 7.73 24.47
C ASP A 6 40.71 9.23 24.14
N THR A 7 41.47 9.67 23.11
CA THR A 7 41.43 11.06 22.62
C THR A 7 40.46 11.27 21.48
N LEU A 8 39.80 10.21 21.00
CA LEU A 8 38.83 10.30 19.91
C LEU A 8 37.51 10.86 20.43
N ASN A 9 37.13 12.02 19.94
CA ASN A 9 35.82 12.62 20.16
C ASN A 9 34.76 12.00 19.25
N LEU A 10 34.45 10.72 19.48
CA LEU A 10 33.35 10.08 18.75
C LEU A 10 32.00 10.49 19.35
N PRO A 11 31.00 10.79 18.54
CA PRO A 11 29.67 11.13 19.04
C PRO A 11 29.09 9.96 19.83
N LYS A 12 28.65 10.23 21.06
CA LYS A 12 27.91 9.28 21.90
C LYS A 12 26.41 9.54 21.66
N THR A 13 25.72 8.58 21.06
CA THR A 13 24.29 8.67 20.79
C THR A 13 23.60 7.36 21.11
N ALA A 14 22.35 7.44 21.55
CA ALA A 14 21.46 6.29 21.70
C ALA A 14 20.90 5.80 20.34
N PHE A 15 21.17 6.54 19.26
CA PHE A 15 20.75 6.14 17.91
C PHE A 15 21.53 4.90 17.46
N PRO A 16 20.86 3.81 17.07
CA PRO A 16 21.55 2.56 16.73
C PRO A 16 22.38 2.71 15.46
N MET A 17 23.63 2.23 15.49
CA MET A 17 24.54 2.22 14.33
C MET A 17 24.05 1.32 13.19
N LYS A 18 23.19 0.33 13.47
CA LYS A 18 22.57 -0.55 12.49
C LYS A 18 21.07 -0.32 12.51
N ALA A 19 20.50 0.01 11.36
CA ALA A 19 19.07 0.26 11.24
C ALA A 19 18.22 -0.98 11.61
N GLY A 20 18.69 -2.21 11.29
CA GLY A 20 17.95 -3.44 11.55
C GLY A 20 16.55 -3.44 10.94
N LEU A 21 16.42 -2.94 9.68
CA LEU A 21 15.14 -2.62 9.02
C LEU A 21 14.16 -3.79 9.01
N THR A 22 14.65 -5.02 8.81
CA THR A 22 13.81 -6.23 8.79
C THR A 22 13.04 -6.47 10.09
N GLY A 23 13.59 -6.01 11.23
CA GLY A 23 12.91 -6.09 12.52
C GLY A 23 12.22 -4.78 12.93
N MET A 24 12.74 -3.64 12.49
CA MET A 24 12.20 -2.33 12.84
C MET A 24 10.93 -1.99 12.08
N GLU A 25 10.91 -2.21 10.76
CA GLU A 25 9.78 -1.86 9.91
C GLU A 25 8.47 -2.55 10.31
N PRO A 26 8.42 -3.88 10.56
CA PRO A 26 7.19 -4.53 11.00
C PRO A 26 6.63 -3.93 12.30
N ARG A 27 7.50 -3.61 13.27
CA ARG A 27 7.08 -2.99 14.53
C ARG A 27 6.55 -1.57 14.35
N MET A 28 7.14 -0.81 13.39
CA MET A 28 6.60 0.52 13.04
C MET A 28 5.23 0.42 12.41
N LEU A 29 5.03 -0.52 11.48
CA LEU A 29 3.75 -0.72 10.82
C LEU A 29 2.66 -1.14 11.81
N GLU A 30 2.98 -2.07 12.70
CA GLU A 30 2.08 -2.48 13.78
C GLU A 30 1.69 -1.31 14.69
N ARG A 31 2.66 -0.49 15.07
CA ARG A 31 2.40 0.73 15.85
C ARG A 31 1.50 1.72 15.11
N TRP A 32 1.75 1.97 13.82
CA TRP A 32 0.93 2.87 13.00
C TRP A 32 -0.52 2.38 12.87
N GLU A 33 -0.70 1.07 12.82
CA GLU A 33 -2.03 0.44 12.79
C GLU A 33 -2.73 0.58 14.16
N GLN A 34 -2.05 0.27 15.26
CA GLN A 34 -2.61 0.39 16.62
C GLN A 34 -2.99 1.83 16.98
N GLU A 35 -2.21 2.80 16.51
CA GLU A 35 -2.45 4.23 16.73
C GLU A 35 -3.45 4.83 15.72
N ASP A 36 -3.93 4.08 14.73
CA ASP A 36 -4.72 4.61 13.59
C ASP A 36 -4.06 5.87 12.99
N LEU A 37 -2.78 5.76 12.65
CA LEU A 37 -1.99 6.91 12.19
C LEU A 37 -2.64 7.61 10.99
N TYR A 38 -3.16 6.85 10.01
CA TYR A 38 -3.81 7.44 8.84
C TYR A 38 -5.05 8.25 9.21
N GLY A 39 -5.95 7.69 10.03
CA GLY A 39 -7.14 8.39 10.50
C GLY A 39 -6.80 9.63 11.32
N GLN A 40 -5.78 9.56 12.18
CA GLN A 40 -5.30 10.73 12.93
C GLN A 40 -4.79 11.85 12.00
N ILE A 41 -4.03 11.52 10.95
CA ILE A 41 -3.56 12.49 9.95
C ILE A 41 -4.75 13.15 9.24
N GLN A 42 -5.73 12.36 8.76
CA GLN A 42 -6.91 12.89 8.08
C GLN A 42 -7.72 13.81 9.00
N LYS A 43 -7.91 13.43 10.25
CA LYS A 43 -8.59 14.25 11.27
C LYS A 43 -7.84 15.55 11.56
N ALA A 44 -6.52 15.48 11.75
CA ALA A 44 -5.71 16.67 12.02
C ALA A 44 -5.67 17.66 10.83
N ARG A 45 -6.00 17.20 9.64
CA ARG A 45 -6.01 18.00 8.39
C ARG A 45 -7.42 18.28 7.86
N ALA A 46 -8.47 17.99 8.64
CA ALA A 46 -9.86 18.08 8.17
C ALA A 46 -10.24 19.44 7.58
N GLU A 47 -9.75 20.53 8.19
CA GLU A 47 -10.02 21.91 7.77
C GLU A 47 -8.96 22.51 6.83
N CYS A 48 -7.97 21.70 6.41
CA CYS A 48 -6.91 22.15 5.53
C CYS A 48 -7.35 22.06 4.05
N PRO A 49 -6.71 22.83 3.15
CA PRO A 49 -6.96 22.70 1.71
C PRO A 49 -6.73 21.27 1.22
N GLU A 50 -7.59 20.78 0.36
CA GLU A 50 -7.46 19.44 -0.18
C GLU A 50 -6.38 19.34 -1.26
N TYR A 51 -5.70 18.22 -1.28
CA TYR A 51 -4.84 17.77 -2.36
C TYR A 51 -5.21 16.34 -2.74
N ILE A 52 -5.82 16.18 -3.90
CA ILE A 52 -6.24 14.87 -4.40
C ILE A 52 -5.21 14.32 -5.37
N LEU A 53 -4.61 13.18 -5.02
CA LEU A 53 -3.78 12.41 -5.92
C LEU A 53 -4.66 11.42 -6.68
N HIS A 54 -4.77 11.61 -7.98
CA HIS A 54 -5.49 10.68 -8.84
C HIS A 54 -4.62 9.45 -9.12
N ASP A 55 -5.10 8.28 -8.72
CA ASP A 55 -4.38 7.01 -8.87
C ASP A 55 -5.08 6.08 -9.87
N GLY A 56 -4.35 5.57 -10.86
CA GLY A 56 -4.81 4.46 -11.67
C GLY A 56 -4.77 3.17 -10.86
N PRO A 57 -5.89 2.42 -10.75
CA PRO A 57 -5.93 1.21 -9.96
C PRO A 57 -5.12 0.09 -10.61
N PRO A 58 -4.36 -0.70 -9.84
CA PRO A 58 -3.71 -1.89 -10.36
C PRO A 58 -4.75 -2.96 -10.67
N PHE A 59 -4.42 -3.86 -11.61
CA PHE A 59 -5.19 -5.08 -11.80
C PHE A 59 -5.12 -5.97 -10.57
N ALA A 60 -6.25 -6.54 -10.19
CA ALA A 60 -6.34 -7.54 -9.12
C ALA A 60 -5.82 -8.90 -9.61
N ASN A 61 -4.56 -8.97 -10.02
CA ASN A 61 -3.93 -10.12 -10.68
C ASN A 61 -2.47 -10.29 -10.27
N GLY A 62 -2.20 -11.35 -9.51
CA GLY A 62 -0.85 -11.69 -9.07
C GLY A 62 -0.32 -10.83 -7.93
N ASP A 63 0.90 -11.14 -7.54
CA ASP A 63 1.63 -10.39 -6.51
C ASP A 63 2.10 -9.02 -7.02
N VAL A 64 2.35 -8.12 -6.08
CA VAL A 64 2.95 -6.80 -6.38
C VAL A 64 4.36 -7.00 -6.96
N HIS A 65 4.55 -6.63 -8.22
CA HIS A 65 5.87 -6.62 -8.85
C HIS A 65 6.59 -5.28 -8.61
N MET A 66 7.89 -5.24 -8.91
CA MET A 66 8.73 -4.06 -8.65
C MET A 66 8.19 -2.76 -9.25
N GLY A 67 7.61 -2.82 -10.46
CA GLY A 67 6.99 -1.64 -11.09
C GLY A 67 5.79 -1.12 -10.32
N THR A 68 4.92 -2.01 -9.85
CA THR A 68 3.75 -1.64 -9.02
C THR A 68 4.22 -1.11 -7.66
N ALA A 69 5.22 -1.75 -7.04
CA ALA A 69 5.80 -1.29 -5.77
C ALA A 69 6.39 0.13 -5.91
N LEU A 70 7.20 0.37 -6.94
CA LEU A 70 7.77 1.69 -7.22
C LEU A 70 6.68 2.75 -7.41
N ASN A 71 5.66 2.45 -8.22
CA ASN A 71 4.53 3.35 -8.47
C ASN A 71 3.83 3.74 -7.15
N LYS A 72 3.50 2.76 -6.31
CA LYS A 72 2.80 3.01 -5.03
C LYS A 72 3.68 3.76 -4.03
N ILE A 73 4.97 3.45 -3.94
CA ILE A 73 5.90 4.16 -3.05
C ILE A 73 6.03 5.63 -3.48
N LEU A 74 6.17 5.92 -4.78
CA LEU A 74 6.25 7.30 -5.25
C LEU A 74 4.98 8.10 -4.95
N LYS A 75 3.82 7.50 -5.14
CA LYS A 75 2.52 8.12 -4.79
C LYS A 75 2.38 8.36 -3.29
N ASP A 76 2.78 7.40 -2.48
CA ASP A 76 2.78 7.54 -1.02
C ASP A 76 3.72 8.67 -0.56
N MET A 77 4.90 8.81 -1.17
CA MET A 77 5.81 9.94 -0.92
C MET A 77 5.13 11.28 -1.23
N VAL A 78 4.38 11.38 -2.33
CA VAL A 78 3.65 12.61 -2.68
C VAL A 78 2.56 12.89 -1.66
N VAL A 79 1.73 11.91 -1.32
CA VAL A 79 0.64 12.06 -0.33
C VAL A 79 1.18 12.48 1.04
N LYS A 80 2.21 11.79 1.54
CA LYS A 80 2.86 12.12 2.81
C LYS A 80 3.49 13.51 2.80
N SER A 81 4.20 13.86 1.71
CA SER A 81 4.80 15.18 1.53
C SER A 81 3.75 16.29 1.56
N LYS A 82 2.65 16.13 0.84
CA LYS A 82 1.54 17.10 0.84
C LYS A 82 0.89 17.22 2.20
N SER A 83 0.68 16.11 2.89
CA SER A 83 0.17 16.10 4.25
C SER A 83 1.08 16.85 5.22
N MET A 84 2.41 16.65 5.14
CA MET A 84 3.41 17.39 5.93
C MET A 84 3.44 18.88 5.60
N LEU A 85 3.15 19.25 4.35
CA LEU A 85 3.04 20.66 3.90
C LEU A 85 1.72 21.33 4.31
N GLY A 86 0.85 20.65 5.06
CA GLY A 86 -0.37 21.23 5.58
C GLY A 86 -1.62 21.03 4.73
N PHE A 87 -1.59 20.13 3.74
CA PHE A 87 -2.76 19.77 2.97
C PHE A 87 -3.49 18.58 3.60
N ARG A 88 -4.80 18.52 3.42
CA ARG A 88 -5.56 17.29 3.55
C ARG A 88 -5.34 16.47 2.28
N ALA A 89 -4.58 15.41 2.37
CA ALA A 89 -4.22 14.57 1.24
C ALA A 89 -4.75 13.13 1.44
N PRO A 90 -6.06 12.89 1.23
CA PRO A 90 -6.59 11.55 1.32
C PRO A 90 -6.08 10.68 0.17
N TYR A 91 -5.85 9.41 0.46
CA TYR A 91 -5.53 8.41 -0.54
C TYR A 91 -6.53 7.26 -0.47
N LEU A 92 -7.37 7.17 -1.50
CA LEU A 92 -8.34 6.10 -1.67
C LEU A 92 -7.75 5.05 -2.62
N PRO A 93 -7.31 3.89 -2.14
CA PRO A 93 -6.85 2.81 -2.99
C PRO A 93 -8.01 2.20 -3.78
N GLY A 94 -7.69 1.63 -4.93
CA GLY A 94 -8.68 0.92 -5.74
C GLY A 94 -8.05 -0.21 -6.53
N TRP A 95 -8.88 -1.07 -7.13
CA TRP A 95 -8.46 -2.16 -8.00
C TRP A 95 -9.30 -2.25 -9.26
N ASP A 96 -8.60 -2.50 -10.37
CA ASP A 96 -9.23 -2.95 -11.61
C ASP A 96 -9.44 -4.46 -11.54
N CYS A 97 -10.70 -4.87 -11.52
CA CYS A 97 -11.12 -6.23 -11.24
C CYS A 97 -11.63 -6.97 -12.47
N HIS A 98 -11.52 -6.38 -13.65
CA HIS A 98 -12.08 -6.92 -14.90
C HIS A 98 -11.01 -7.14 -15.98
N GLY A 99 -11.44 -7.77 -17.06
CA GLY A 99 -10.71 -7.90 -18.30
C GLY A 99 -9.77 -9.09 -18.40
N LEU A 100 -9.10 -9.19 -19.54
CA LEU A 100 -8.25 -10.30 -19.95
C LEU A 100 -7.19 -10.73 -18.92
N PRO A 101 -6.54 -9.81 -18.15
CA PRO A 101 -5.53 -10.23 -17.19
C PRO A 101 -6.05 -11.18 -16.11
N ILE A 102 -7.33 -11.08 -15.77
CA ILE A 102 -7.99 -11.92 -14.76
C ILE A 102 -8.66 -13.12 -15.42
N GLU A 103 -9.50 -12.88 -16.41
CA GLU A 103 -10.29 -13.93 -17.09
C GLU A 103 -9.39 -14.98 -17.76
N PHE A 104 -8.29 -14.55 -18.40
CA PHE A 104 -7.34 -15.45 -19.05
C PHE A 104 -6.72 -16.45 -18.06
N LYS A 105 -6.42 -16.00 -16.84
CA LYS A 105 -5.90 -16.88 -15.78
C LYS A 105 -6.92 -17.94 -15.40
N VAL A 106 -8.16 -17.53 -15.18
CA VAL A 106 -9.26 -18.43 -14.78
C VAL A 106 -9.56 -19.46 -15.88
N VAL A 107 -9.66 -19.02 -17.12
CA VAL A 107 -9.96 -19.91 -18.26
C VAL A 107 -8.80 -20.89 -18.51
N ARG A 108 -7.56 -20.44 -18.36
CA ARG A 108 -6.36 -21.30 -18.51
C ARG A 108 -6.26 -22.38 -17.45
N GLU A 109 -6.66 -22.06 -16.23
CA GLU A 109 -6.62 -23.01 -15.10
C GLU A 109 -7.81 -23.99 -15.09
N SER A 110 -8.87 -23.69 -15.85
CA SER A 110 -10.12 -24.48 -15.85
C SER A 110 -10.77 -24.45 -17.22
N SER A 111 -10.51 -25.46 -18.05
CA SER A 111 -11.15 -25.61 -19.35
C SER A 111 -12.62 -26.06 -19.23
N GLY A 112 -13.48 -25.61 -20.14
CA GLY A 112 -14.88 -26.09 -20.25
C GLY A 112 -15.87 -25.39 -19.31
N LEU A 113 -15.52 -24.25 -18.74
CA LEU A 113 -16.42 -23.46 -17.90
C LEU A 113 -17.52 -22.75 -18.73
N SER A 114 -18.72 -22.67 -18.17
CA SER A 114 -19.74 -21.77 -18.70
C SER A 114 -19.37 -20.29 -18.49
N PRO A 115 -19.90 -19.35 -19.30
CA PRO A 115 -19.63 -17.92 -19.11
C PRO A 115 -19.96 -17.41 -17.70
N VAL A 116 -21.00 -17.94 -17.07
CA VAL A 116 -21.39 -17.57 -15.70
C VAL A 116 -20.35 -18.03 -14.69
N GLU A 117 -19.84 -19.25 -14.85
CA GLU A 117 -18.78 -19.78 -13.98
C GLU A 117 -17.46 -19.03 -14.16
N VAL A 118 -17.11 -18.63 -15.40
CA VAL A 118 -15.94 -17.79 -15.63
C VAL A 118 -16.05 -16.47 -14.87
N ARG A 119 -17.20 -15.78 -14.93
CA ARG A 119 -17.43 -14.54 -14.19
C ARG A 119 -17.28 -14.76 -12.68
N ARG A 120 -17.96 -15.74 -12.12
CA ARG A 120 -17.90 -16.04 -10.68
C ARG A 120 -16.47 -16.33 -10.22
N ARG A 121 -15.74 -17.17 -10.95
CA ARG A 121 -14.34 -17.50 -10.60
C ARG A 121 -13.40 -16.32 -10.79
N SER A 122 -13.65 -15.45 -11.78
CA SER A 122 -12.89 -14.22 -11.99
C SER A 122 -13.08 -13.25 -10.82
N GLU A 123 -14.30 -13.13 -10.29
CA GLU A 123 -14.57 -12.35 -9.09
C GLU A 123 -13.83 -12.93 -7.87
N GLU A 124 -13.93 -14.23 -7.64
CA GLU A 124 -13.24 -14.91 -6.54
C GLU A 124 -11.71 -14.72 -6.64
N TYR A 125 -11.17 -14.84 -7.84
CA TYR A 125 -9.76 -14.61 -8.14
C TYR A 125 -9.35 -13.16 -7.84
N ALA A 126 -10.10 -12.18 -8.34
CA ALA A 126 -9.84 -10.78 -8.09
C ALA A 126 -9.87 -10.45 -6.60
N ARG A 127 -10.91 -10.85 -5.86
CA ARG A 127 -11.02 -10.65 -4.42
C ARG A 127 -9.85 -11.24 -3.64
N LYS A 128 -9.37 -12.43 -4.03
CA LYS A 128 -8.18 -13.04 -3.45
C LYS A 128 -6.93 -12.16 -3.63
N PHE A 129 -6.71 -11.65 -4.84
CA PHE A 129 -5.51 -10.84 -5.11
C PHE A 129 -5.60 -9.42 -4.57
N ILE A 130 -6.79 -8.85 -4.43
CA ILE A 130 -7.00 -7.60 -3.68
C ILE A 130 -6.43 -7.74 -2.27
N GLU A 131 -6.81 -8.79 -1.54
CA GLU A 131 -6.34 -8.99 -0.18
C GLU A 131 -4.83 -9.27 -0.08
N ILE A 132 -4.27 -9.97 -1.06
CA ILE A 132 -2.82 -10.20 -1.14
C ILE A 132 -2.08 -8.88 -1.38
N GLN A 133 -2.48 -8.13 -2.41
CA GLN A 133 -1.84 -6.85 -2.77
C GLN A 133 -2.03 -5.79 -1.69
N LYS A 134 -3.20 -5.71 -1.05
CA LYS A 134 -3.46 -4.85 0.11
C LYS A 134 -2.42 -5.06 1.20
N ARG A 135 -2.18 -6.32 1.60
CA ARG A 135 -1.15 -6.65 2.59
C ARG A 135 0.25 -6.28 2.13
N GLN A 136 0.57 -6.49 0.84
CA GLN A 136 1.86 -6.15 0.27
C GLN A 136 2.09 -4.63 0.24
N PHE A 137 1.10 -3.83 -0.14
CA PHE A 137 1.19 -2.37 -0.09
C PHE A 137 1.32 -1.84 1.34
N ARG A 138 0.55 -2.39 2.27
CA ARG A 138 0.69 -2.05 3.69
C ARG A 138 2.07 -2.42 4.22
N ARG A 139 2.64 -3.56 3.80
CA ARG A 139 4.02 -3.94 4.15
C ARG A 139 5.06 -2.96 3.61
N LEU A 140 4.83 -2.30 2.49
CA LEU A 140 5.67 -1.22 1.95
C LEU A 140 5.51 0.11 2.72
N GLY A 141 4.61 0.19 3.68
CA GLY A 141 4.34 1.39 4.48
C GLY A 141 3.43 2.39 3.78
N VAL A 142 2.74 2.01 2.72
CA VAL A 142 1.79 2.89 2.01
C VAL A 142 0.59 3.17 2.91
N LEU A 143 0.33 4.45 3.19
CA LEU A 143 -0.83 4.91 3.95
C LEU A 143 -2.03 5.16 3.03
N GLY A 144 -3.23 4.83 3.50
CA GLY A 144 -4.46 5.02 2.71
C GLY A 144 -5.69 4.45 3.41
N GLU A 145 -6.86 4.68 2.82
CA GLU A 145 -8.15 4.15 3.27
C GLU A 145 -8.30 2.68 2.82
N TRP A 146 -7.62 1.79 3.53
CA TRP A 146 -7.55 0.38 3.15
C TRP A 146 -8.80 -0.42 3.46
N ASP A 147 -9.69 0.08 4.31
CA ASP A 147 -10.89 -0.65 4.74
C ASP A 147 -12.07 -0.43 3.78
N HIS A 148 -12.06 0.70 3.06
CA HIS A 148 -13.09 1.04 2.09
C HIS A 148 -12.48 1.40 0.72
N PRO A 149 -11.72 0.48 0.09
CA PRO A 149 -11.18 0.72 -1.24
C PRO A 149 -12.31 0.77 -2.28
N TYR A 150 -12.10 1.43 -3.41
CA TYR A 150 -13.01 1.27 -4.53
C TYR A 150 -12.63 0.06 -5.40
N LEU A 151 -13.62 -0.69 -5.83
CA LEU A 151 -13.44 -1.89 -6.66
C LEU A 151 -14.30 -1.75 -7.91
N THR A 152 -13.71 -1.92 -9.09
CA THR A 152 -14.50 -1.83 -10.34
C THR A 152 -15.53 -2.95 -10.49
N LEU A 153 -15.44 -4.01 -9.68
CA LEU A 153 -16.42 -5.09 -9.62
C LEU A 153 -17.66 -4.78 -8.76
N ASP A 154 -17.65 -3.67 -8.01
CA ASP A 154 -18.79 -3.32 -7.19
C ASP A 154 -19.88 -2.69 -8.03
N PRO A 155 -21.17 -3.14 -7.93
CA PRO A 155 -22.26 -2.60 -8.71
C PRO A 155 -22.48 -1.09 -8.54
N SER A 156 -22.04 -0.53 -7.41
CA SER A 156 -22.10 0.91 -7.15
C SER A 156 -21.06 1.72 -7.93
N TYR A 157 -20.06 1.06 -8.51
CA TYR A 157 -19.04 1.69 -9.35
C TYR A 157 -19.53 1.83 -10.81
N GLU A 158 -20.35 0.91 -11.30
CA GLU A 158 -20.92 0.89 -12.64
C GLU A 158 -22.19 1.77 -12.72
#